data_f6347c1638fd8ef93865f0dc0a1784db
#
_entry.id   f6347c1638fd8ef93865f0dc0a1784db
#
_cell.length_a   1.000
_cell.length_b   1.000
_cell.length_c   1.000
_cell.angle_alpha   90.00
_cell.angle_beta   90.00
_cell.angle_gamma   90.00
#
_symmetry.space_group_name_H-M   'P 1'
#
loop_
_entity.id
_entity.type
_entity.pdbx_description
1 polymer ?
#
loop_
_entity_poly.entity_id
_entity_poly.type
_entity_poly.pdbx_seq_one_letter_code
_entity_poly.pdbx_strand_id
1 'polypeptide(L)'
;MTSELPKRSWRNWKDITLATTTVVVVLLVIIVVQVATQTPPAPTAQGPDIGNKIATTTDWQGLAWGETQKLAETNNGTLYVAYRSQDKGGQGYKAYVDFSKDHGVTWSHMGGRPISPGTEIQRVPALALGTNDVLQVVWYGEPGPSAKGVDRQIWYSRWVANAWSTPKIIPLHIDGYQQAADPTHWQEHPDILVDRADPTRVYVVWEGTDQADLAVGNCGSTNCDTPMFTVSTDAGNTWSSVPGGLNGTYYKLAQPNAESHSRPCIVQDSNGILHVAWYGNDPGQGGQSRIRYVTSADHGVTWSSEIAPFPLSYGRDQRFPSMAADSRGRVYLVWKELNVVFSLNQTLFSFLYGGAWSQPTVVHSDQENQLNPTVQVGDQGNVYVGWNTGGPFDWQGDPPSLFDGSQIWLAKLTGTTWIARQVTNFATNRFVSFPVGSMKSSIVQMVWVEGNSPKPYTIKYTSFSF
;
A
#
# COMPACT_ATOMS: atom_id res chain seq x y z
N MET A 1 27.77 -81.20 5.89
CA MET A 1 28.12 -79.93 6.64
C MET A 1 27.19 -78.90 6.16
N THR A 2 26.10 -78.72 6.87
CA THR A 2 25.06 -77.69 6.60
C THR A 2 25.19 -76.62 7.64
N SER A 3 25.57 -75.38 7.28
CA SER A 3 25.73 -74.26 8.12
C SER A 3 24.37 -73.58 8.25
N GLU A 4 23.78 -73.61 9.44
CA GLU A 4 22.58 -72.82 9.78
C GLU A 4 22.94 -71.35 9.97
N LEU A 5 22.22 -70.46 9.29
CA LEU A 5 22.24 -69.03 9.52
C LEU A 5 21.34 -68.67 10.75
N PRO A 6 21.72 -67.70 11.63
CA PRO A 6 20.95 -67.39 12.81
C PRO A 6 19.70 -66.57 12.41
N LYS A 7 18.54 -67.00 12.92
CA LYS A 7 17.28 -66.30 12.82
C LYS A 7 17.34 -64.97 13.59
N ARG A 8 17.38 -63.82 12.91
CA ARG A 8 17.19 -62.50 13.54
C ARG A 8 15.75 -62.36 14.01
N SER A 9 15.56 -62.07 15.29
CA SER A 9 14.26 -61.85 15.93
C SER A 9 13.65 -60.52 15.50
N TRP A 10 12.43 -60.54 15.02
CA TRP A 10 11.62 -59.39 14.56
C TRP A 10 11.01 -58.55 15.69
N ARG A 11 11.52 -58.64 16.91
CA ARG A 11 10.92 -57.95 18.06
C ARG A 11 11.31 -56.47 18.22
N ASN A 12 12.37 -55.99 17.57
CA ASN A 12 12.89 -54.65 17.86
C ASN A 12 12.33 -53.52 17.03
N TRP A 13 11.47 -53.77 16.02
CA TRP A 13 10.95 -52.70 15.17
C TRP A 13 9.71 -51.99 15.76
N LYS A 14 8.90 -52.65 16.54
CA LYS A 14 7.71 -52.03 17.16
C LYS A 14 8.08 -51.09 18.29
N ASP A 15 9.14 -51.41 19.03
CA ASP A 15 9.61 -50.56 20.13
C ASP A 15 10.30 -49.28 19.66
N ILE A 16 11.01 -49.34 18.52
CA ILE A 16 11.65 -48.17 17.90
C ILE A 16 10.61 -47.22 17.30
N THR A 17 9.57 -47.74 16.66
CA THR A 17 8.49 -46.92 16.08
C THR A 17 7.67 -46.24 17.19
N LEU A 18 7.41 -46.92 18.30
CA LEU A 18 6.68 -46.34 19.43
C LEU A 18 7.49 -45.24 20.12
N ALA A 19 8.81 -45.41 20.33
CA ALA A 19 9.67 -44.43 20.92
C ALA A 19 9.83 -43.15 20.06
N THR A 20 10.00 -43.32 18.74
CA THR A 20 10.09 -42.17 17.81
C THR A 20 8.79 -41.40 17.68
N THR A 21 7.64 -42.09 17.65
CA THR A 21 6.34 -41.41 17.61
C THR A 21 6.06 -40.64 18.89
N THR A 22 6.41 -41.20 20.04
CA THR A 22 6.24 -40.54 21.35
C THR A 22 7.15 -39.30 21.47
N VAL A 23 8.40 -39.36 21.00
CA VAL A 23 9.33 -38.23 21.01
C VAL A 23 8.85 -37.09 20.09
N VAL A 24 8.33 -37.43 18.89
CA VAL A 24 7.79 -36.42 17.96
C VAL A 24 6.53 -35.78 18.51
N VAL A 25 5.63 -36.53 19.12
CA VAL A 25 4.42 -35.99 19.76
C VAL A 25 4.77 -35.10 20.97
N VAL A 26 5.72 -35.51 21.80
CA VAL A 26 6.17 -34.70 22.94
C VAL A 26 6.89 -33.42 22.48
N LEU A 27 7.71 -33.49 21.43
CA LEU A 27 8.34 -32.31 20.85
C LEU A 27 7.30 -31.36 20.20
N LEU A 28 6.29 -31.88 19.49
CA LEU A 28 5.20 -31.08 18.96
C LEU A 28 4.38 -30.44 20.07
N VAL A 29 4.06 -31.14 21.14
CA VAL A 29 3.33 -30.60 22.29
C VAL A 29 4.18 -29.54 23.01
N ILE A 30 5.49 -29.73 23.16
CA ILE A 30 6.38 -28.73 23.77
C ILE A 30 6.46 -27.48 22.89
N ILE A 31 6.55 -27.61 21.57
CA ILE A 31 6.54 -26.49 20.64
C ILE A 31 5.19 -25.74 20.70
N VAL A 32 4.07 -26.46 20.72
CA VAL A 32 2.73 -25.84 20.82
C VAL A 32 2.54 -25.18 22.19
N VAL A 33 3.04 -25.76 23.28
CA VAL A 33 2.97 -25.14 24.61
C VAL A 33 3.92 -23.94 24.73
N GLN A 34 5.10 -23.97 24.13
CA GLN A 34 5.98 -22.78 24.10
C GLN A 34 5.43 -21.64 23.25
N VAL A 35 4.71 -21.93 22.17
CA VAL A 35 4.01 -20.89 21.39
C VAL A 35 2.77 -20.35 22.14
N ALA A 36 2.10 -21.20 22.91
CA ALA A 36 0.92 -20.81 23.69
C ALA A 36 1.24 -20.06 25.01
N THR A 37 2.48 -20.07 25.47
CA THR A 37 2.87 -19.42 26.75
C THR A 37 3.68 -18.13 26.57
N GLN A 38 3.89 -17.67 25.35
CA GLN A 38 4.33 -16.29 25.15
C GLN A 38 3.12 -15.38 25.38
N THR A 39 2.85 -15.05 26.62
CA THR A 39 2.01 -13.90 26.94
C THR A 39 2.61 -12.70 26.22
N PRO A 40 1.80 -11.94 25.43
CA PRO A 40 2.26 -10.65 24.90
C PRO A 40 2.87 -9.86 26.07
N PRO A 41 3.98 -9.15 25.87
CA PRO A 41 4.50 -8.29 26.93
C PRO A 41 3.36 -7.38 27.37
N ALA A 42 3.12 -7.33 28.67
CA ALA A 42 2.11 -6.48 29.27
C ALA A 42 2.31 -5.06 28.71
N PRO A 43 1.22 -4.33 28.33
CA PRO A 43 1.33 -2.99 27.79
C PRO A 43 2.18 -2.17 28.77
N THR A 44 3.36 -1.78 28.33
CA THR A 44 4.21 -0.86 29.07
C THR A 44 3.44 0.45 29.25
N ALA A 45 3.54 1.04 30.44
CA ALA A 45 2.86 2.28 30.78
C ALA A 45 2.98 3.30 29.64
N GLN A 46 1.89 4.04 29.35
CA GLN A 46 1.80 5.05 28.31
C GLN A 46 3.11 5.82 28.18
N GLY A 47 3.82 5.58 27.07
CA GLY A 47 4.94 6.41 26.67
C GLY A 47 4.44 7.82 26.30
N PRO A 48 5.31 8.81 26.32
CA PRO A 48 4.95 10.16 25.90
C PRO A 48 4.41 10.13 24.47
N ASP A 49 3.52 11.07 24.18
CA ASP A 49 2.96 11.33 22.84
C ASP A 49 4.11 11.45 21.83
N ILE A 50 4.30 10.42 21.01
CA ILE A 50 5.44 10.36 20.10
C ILE A 50 5.10 11.00 18.75
N GLY A 51 6.11 11.57 18.12
CA GLY A 51 6.01 12.17 16.80
C GLY A 51 5.55 13.62 16.79
N ASN A 52 6.01 14.34 15.79
CA ASN A 52 5.71 15.74 15.58
C ASN A 52 4.40 15.89 14.80
N LYS A 53 3.61 16.88 15.20
CA LYS A 53 2.39 17.20 14.47
C LYS A 53 2.73 17.84 13.13
N ILE A 54 2.20 17.27 12.05
CA ILE A 54 2.21 17.88 10.72
C ILE A 54 1.04 18.83 10.57
N ALA A 55 -0.17 18.27 10.63
CA ALA A 55 -1.40 18.99 10.35
C ALA A 55 -2.55 18.49 11.24
N THR A 56 -3.61 19.28 11.29
CA THR A 56 -4.91 18.85 11.80
C THR A 56 -5.81 18.53 10.60
N THR A 57 -6.46 17.37 10.63
CA THR A 57 -7.41 16.94 9.61
C THR A 57 -8.76 16.65 10.25
N THR A 58 -9.82 16.84 9.51
CA THR A 58 -11.18 16.42 9.91
C THR A 58 -11.52 15.05 9.36
N ASP A 59 -10.57 14.40 8.70
CA ASP A 59 -10.73 13.09 8.07
C ASP A 59 -9.83 12.06 8.73
N TRP A 60 -10.42 11.03 9.35
CA TRP A 60 -9.67 9.92 9.93
C TRP A 60 -8.86 9.13 8.89
N GLN A 61 -9.25 9.24 7.60
CA GLN A 61 -8.49 8.74 6.46
C GLN A 61 -7.58 9.80 5.83
N GLY A 62 -7.06 10.75 6.59
CA GLY A 62 -6.29 11.87 6.05
C GLY A 62 -5.11 11.47 5.17
N LEU A 63 -4.44 10.38 5.48
CA LEU A 63 -3.40 9.78 4.62
C LEU A 63 -3.95 8.75 3.64
N ALA A 64 -5.19 8.28 3.82
CA ALA A 64 -5.75 7.14 3.14
C ALA A 64 -4.85 5.89 3.29
N TRP A 65 -4.91 4.96 2.38
CA TRP A 65 -4.22 3.67 2.52
C TRP A 65 -2.71 3.75 2.24
N GLY A 66 -1.94 2.79 2.78
CA GLY A 66 -0.47 2.76 2.72
C GLY A 66 0.15 2.25 1.42
N GLU A 67 -0.66 1.88 0.43
CA GLU A 67 -0.20 1.35 -0.85
C GLU A 67 0.49 2.39 -1.73
N THR A 68 0.14 3.67 -1.57
CA THR A 68 0.68 4.76 -2.39
C THR A 68 1.63 5.65 -1.63
N GLN A 69 2.62 6.21 -2.32
CA GLN A 69 3.64 7.06 -1.71
C GLN A 69 3.04 8.41 -1.26
N LYS A 70 3.18 8.74 0.02
CA LYS A 70 2.67 9.99 0.61
C LYS A 70 3.72 10.79 1.35
N LEU A 71 4.88 10.24 1.55
CA LEU A 71 6.02 10.84 2.25
C LEU A 71 7.25 10.72 1.36
N ALA A 72 7.95 11.80 1.11
CA ALA A 72 9.21 11.80 0.36
C ALA A 72 10.20 12.79 0.95
N GLU A 73 11.48 12.55 0.72
CA GLU A 73 12.59 13.39 1.14
C GLU A 73 13.48 13.73 -0.04
N THR A 74 13.76 15.03 -0.23
CA THR A 74 14.70 15.53 -1.22
C THR A 74 16.16 15.24 -0.85
N ASN A 75 17.06 15.46 -1.79
CA ASN A 75 18.50 15.27 -1.55
C ASN A 75 19.06 16.21 -0.45
N ASN A 76 18.44 17.36 -0.25
CA ASN A 76 18.84 18.33 0.78
C ASN A 76 18.13 18.12 2.15
N GLY A 77 17.35 17.02 2.31
CA GLY A 77 16.68 16.69 3.56
C GLY A 77 15.31 17.36 3.78
N THR A 78 14.77 18.05 2.76
CA THR A 78 13.41 18.57 2.85
C THR A 78 12.41 17.43 2.72
N LEU A 79 11.49 17.33 3.69
CA LEU A 79 10.43 16.34 3.73
C LEU A 79 9.14 16.92 3.15
N TYR A 80 8.39 16.08 2.44
CA TYR A 80 7.04 16.39 1.94
C TYR A 80 6.06 15.32 2.34
N VAL A 81 4.87 15.73 2.79
CA VAL A 81 3.76 14.83 3.11
C VAL A 81 2.50 15.28 2.37
N ALA A 82 1.92 14.38 1.58
CA ALA A 82 0.63 14.59 0.93
C ALA A 82 -0.50 13.99 1.77
N TYR A 83 -1.57 14.73 1.96
CA TYR A 83 -2.72 14.28 2.73
C TYR A 83 -4.01 14.96 2.26
N ARG A 84 -5.15 14.46 2.75
CA ARG A 84 -6.44 15.09 2.53
C ARG A 84 -7.01 15.64 3.84
N SER A 85 -7.76 16.72 3.74
CA SER A 85 -8.51 17.31 4.86
C SER A 85 -9.74 18.02 4.33
N GLN A 86 -10.76 18.18 5.17
CA GLN A 86 -11.87 19.07 4.86
C GLN A 86 -11.43 20.52 4.99
N ASP A 87 -11.84 21.33 4.03
CA ASP A 87 -11.65 22.79 4.12
C ASP A 87 -12.48 23.37 5.27
N LYS A 88 -12.02 24.52 5.80
CA LYS A 88 -12.65 25.23 6.94
C LYS A 88 -14.11 25.66 6.72
N GLY A 89 -14.72 25.33 5.60
CA GLY A 89 -16.13 25.60 5.31
C GLY A 89 -17.02 24.36 5.23
N GLY A 90 -16.50 23.15 5.50
CA GLY A 90 -17.27 21.90 5.38
C GLY A 90 -17.60 21.51 3.94
N GLN A 91 -16.94 22.12 2.98
CA GLN A 91 -17.19 22.01 1.55
C GLN A 91 -16.27 20.98 0.89
N GLY A 92 -16.44 19.68 1.24
CA GLY A 92 -15.70 18.61 0.60
C GLY A 92 -14.26 18.44 1.09
N TYR A 93 -13.62 17.37 0.66
CA TYR A 93 -12.22 17.07 0.96
C TYR A 93 -11.29 17.74 -0.05
N LYS A 94 -10.09 18.12 0.40
CA LYS A 94 -9.07 18.76 -0.41
C LYS A 94 -7.74 18.05 -0.24
N ALA A 95 -6.93 18.03 -1.31
CA ALA A 95 -5.56 17.56 -1.27
C ALA A 95 -4.60 18.68 -0.83
N TYR A 96 -3.72 18.36 0.09
CA TYR A 96 -2.70 19.24 0.66
C TYR A 96 -1.33 18.58 0.55
N VAL A 97 -0.30 19.41 0.54
CA VAL A 97 1.09 19.00 0.83
C VAL A 97 1.65 19.94 1.88
N ASP A 98 2.24 19.36 2.91
CA ASP A 98 3.05 20.05 3.89
C ASP A 98 4.51 19.67 3.73
N PHE A 99 5.41 20.56 4.11
CA PHE A 99 6.84 20.34 4.05
C PHE A 99 7.54 20.72 5.36
N SER A 100 8.69 20.07 5.59
CA SER A 100 9.61 20.36 6.68
C SER A 100 11.02 20.53 6.13
N LYS A 101 11.75 21.53 6.63
CA LYS A 101 13.19 21.77 6.32
C LYS A 101 14.12 21.47 7.49
N ASP A 102 13.57 21.00 8.59
CA ASP A 102 14.26 20.74 9.85
C ASP A 102 14.05 19.29 10.33
N HIS A 103 14.07 18.36 9.36
CA HIS A 103 13.92 16.92 9.60
C HIS A 103 12.64 16.53 10.34
N GLY A 104 11.54 17.23 10.06
CA GLY A 104 10.22 16.91 10.60
C GLY A 104 9.91 17.52 11.95
N VAL A 105 10.73 18.46 12.44
CA VAL A 105 10.47 19.17 13.72
C VAL A 105 9.33 20.16 13.54
N THR A 106 9.37 20.97 12.48
CA THR A 106 8.31 21.92 12.14
C THR A 106 7.79 21.70 10.71
N TRP A 107 6.52 21.99 10.50
CA TRP A 107 5.83 21.78 9.23
C TRP A 107 5.07 23.01 8.78
N SER A 108 5.04 23.24 7.48
CA SER A 108 4.36 24.35 6.83
C SER A 108 3.59 23.89 5.60
N HIS A 109 2.45 24.52 5.33
CA HIS A 109 1.66 24.26 4.11
C HIS A 109 2.41 24.74 2.87
N MET A 110 2.49 23.91 1.87
CA MET A 110 3.14 24.21 0.60
C MET A 110 2.19 25.05 -0.28
N GLY A 111 2.63 26.26 -0.64
CA GLY A 111 1.80 27.20 -1.43
C GLY A 111 0.65 27.85 -0.68
N GLY A 112 0.51 27.63 0.63
CA GLY A 112 -0.47 28.27 1.51
C GLY A 112 -1.93 27.92 1.23
N ARG A 113 -2.21 26.96 0.33
CA ARG A 113 -3.57 26.56 -0.11
C ARG A 113 -3.61 25.07 -0.40
N PRO A 114 -4.82 24.44 -0.42
CA PRO A 114 -4.94 23.12 -1.01
C PRO A 114 -4.47 23.14 -2.47
N ILE A 115 -3.88 22.02 -2.92
CA ILE A 115 -3.45 21.86 -4.31
C ILE A 115 -4.67 21.76 -5.21
N SER A 116 -5.67 21.01 -4.75
CA SER A 116 -6.87 20.70 -5.51
C SER A 116 -7.76 21.91 -5.71
N PRO A 117 -8.34 22.09 -6.91
CA PRO A 117 -9.21 23.22 -7.22
C PRO A 117 -10.62 23.05 -6.67
N GLY A 118 -11.42 24.12 -6.76
CA GLY A 118 -12.87 24.09 -6.57
C GLY A 118 -13.33 23.78 -5.15
N THR A 119 -14.58 23.38 -5.04
CA THR A 119 -15.26 23.00 -3.78
C THR A 119 -15.60 21.52 -3.71
N GLU A 120 -15.35 20.77 -4.77
CA GLU A 120 -15.70 19.38 -4.96
C GLU A 120 -14.80 18.45 -4.14
N ILE A 121 -15.22 17.20 -4.00
CA ILE A 121 -14.48 16.18 -3.26
C ILE A 121 -13.20 15.82 -4.02
N GLN A 122 -12.05 15.94 -3.34
CA GLN A 122 -10.71 15.60 -3.82
C GLN A 122 -10.02 14.70 -2.79
N ARG A 123 -9.56 13.51 -3.19
CA ARG A 123 -9.16 12.45 -2.24
C ARG A 123 -7.86 11.77 -2.61
N VAL A 124 -7.27 11.11 -1.63
CA VAL A 124 -6.16 10.16 -1.75
C VAL A 124 -5.01 10.70 -2.61
N PRO A 125 -4.35 11.78 -2.17
CA PRO A 125 -3.17 12.24 -2.87
C PRO A 125 -2.03 11.24 -2.74
N ALA A 126 -1.23 11.09 -3.81
CA ALA A 126 0.06 10.44 -3.81
C ALA A 126 1.10 11.41 -4.38
N LEU A 127 2.35 11.28 -3.93
CA LEU A 127 3.44 12.15 -4.37
C LEU A 127 4.67 11.37 -4.82
N ALA A 128 5.44 11.96 -5.72
CA ALA A 128 6.75 11.48 -6.10
C ALA A 128 7.75 12.64 -6.25
N LEU A 129 9.01 12.33 -6.00
CA LEU A 129 10.13 13.22 -6.29
C LEU A 129 10.95 12.65 -7.44
N GLY A 130 11.23 13.49 -8.43
CA GLY A 130 12.23 13.19 -9.44
C GLY A 130 13.64 13.36 -8.88
N THR A 131 14.65 12.86 -9.60
CA THR A 131 16.08 13.05 -9.28
C THR A 131 16.50 14.52 -9.25
N ASN A 132 15.70 15.40 -9.83
CA ASN A 132 15.84 16.86 -9.83
C ASN A 132 15.10 17.55 -8.67
N ASP A 133 14.62 16.79 -7.68
CA ASP A 133 13.83 17.24 -6.53
C ASP A 133 12.52 17.98 -6.90
N VAL A 134 12.02 17.83 -8.12
CA VAL A 134 10.70 18.35 -8.51
C VAL A 134 9.63 17.47 -7.92
N LEU A 135 8.78 18.07 -7.06
CA LEU A 135 7.67 17.39 -6.44
C LEU A 135 6.49 17.31 -7.41
N GLN A 136 5.94 16.11 -7.54
CA GLN A 136 4.80 15.79 -8.37
C GLN A 136 3.72 15.12 -7.54
N VAL A 137 2.46 15.46 -7.76
CA VAL A 137 1.34 14.99 -6.97
C VAL A 137 0.17 14.62 -7.86
N VAL A 138 -0.42 13.47 -7.59
CA VAL A 138 -1.68 13.03 -8.19
C VAL A 138 -2.72 12.83 -7.09
N TRP A 139 -3.98 12.95 -7.44
CA TRP A 139 -5.11 12.62 -6.56
C TRP A 139 -6.33 12.29 -7.42
N TYR A 140 -7.37 11.76 -6.83
CA TYR A 140 -8.63 11.62 -7.53
C TYR A 140 -9.68 12.58 -6.97
N GLY A 141 -10.61 12.99 -7.82
CA GLY A 141 -11.69 13.88 -7.38
C GLY A 141 -12.66 14.28 -8.49
N GLU A 142 -13.73 14.90 -8.05
CA GLU A 142 -14.80 15.37 -8.91
C GLU A 142 -14.31 16.55 -9.77
N PRO A 143 -14.59 16.57 -11.09
CA PRO A 143 -14.13 17.62 -12.00
C PRO A 143 -14.92 18.93 -11.89
N GLY A 144 -16.07 18.97 -11.21
CA GLY A 144 -16.87 20.16 -11.02
C GLY A 144 -18.18 19.91 -10.27
N PRO A 145 -18.94 20.96 -9.95
CA PRO A 145 -20.17 20.85 -9.16
C PRO A 145 -21.25 19.95 -9.79
N SER A 146 -21.29 19.87 -11.11
CA SER A 146 -22.22 19.01 -11.85
C SER A 146 -21.88 17.52 -11.76
N ALA A 147 -20.63 17.21 -11.41
CA ALA A 147 -20.12 15.84 -11.24
C ALA A 147 -20.17 15.34 -9.81
N LYS A 148 -20.75 16.10 -8.88
CA LYS A 148 -20.79 15.79 -7.46
C LYS A 148 -21.42 14.42 -7.19
N GLY A 149 -20.60 13.50 -6.65
CA GLY A 149 -21.03 12.15 -6.29
C GLY A 149 -21.19 11.18 -7.45
N VAL A 150 -20.93 11.60 -8.70
CA VAL A 150 -21.20 10.79 -9.89
C VAL A 150 -20.00 10.57 -10.80
N ASP A 151 -19.00 11.45 -10.75
CA ASP A 151 -17.80 11.34 -11.59
C ASP A 151 -16.55 11.63 -10.77
N ARG A 152 -15.50 10.84 -10.99
CA ARG A 152 -14.20 11.02 -10.38
C ARG A 152 -13.11 10.81 -11.40
N GLN A 153 -12.19 11.75 -11.47
CA GLN A 153 -11.08 11.77 -12.40
C GLN A 153 -9.74 11.80 -11.66
N ILE A 154 -8.67 11.41 -12.34
CA ILE A 154 -7.32 11.55 -11.80
C ILE A 154 -6.81 12.94 -12.13
N TRP A 155 -6.36 13.64 -11.10
CA TRP A 155 -5.79 14.98 -11.17
C TRP A 155 -4.31 14.95 -10.95
N TYR A 156 -3.60 15.88 -11.54
CA TYR A 156 -2.16 16.05 -11.43
C TYR A 156 -1.77 17.52 -11.27
N SER A 157 -0.74 17.75 -10.46
CA SER A 157 -0.02 19.03 -10.36
C SER A 157 1.43 18.78 -9.95
N ARG A 158 2.30 19.75 -10.21
CA ARG A 158 3.70 19.72 -9.81
C ARG A 158 4.14 21.05 -9.24
N TRP A 159 5.15 21.01 -8.40
CA TRP A 159 5.74 22.22 -7.81
C TRP A 159 6.90 22.72 -8.66
N VAL A 160 6.76 23.87 -9.28
CA VAL A 160 7.77 24.47 -10.18
C VAL A 160 7.82 25.98 -9.93
N ALA A 161 9.01 26.55 -9.87
CA ALA A 161 9.22 27.99 -9.69
C ALA A 161 8.49 28.56 -8.46
N ASN A 162 8.47 27.83 -7.35
CA ASN A 162 7.80 28.18 -6.09
C ASN A 162 6.29 28.32 -6.19
N ALA A 163 5.65 27.62 -7.13
CA ALA A 163 4.21 27.57 -7.29
C ALA A 163 3.74 26.18 -7.75
N TRP A 164 2.52 25.81 -7.39
CA TRP A 164 1.81 24.70 -7.99
C TRP A 164 1.44 25.02 -9.43
N SER A 165 1.72 24.12 -10.36
CA SER A 165 1.15 24.18 -11.70
C SER A 165 -0.36 24.13 -11.63
N THR A 166 -1.07 24.70 -12.62
CA THR A 166 -2.52 24.55 -12.71
C THR A 166 -2.88 23.07 -12.71
N PRO A 167 -3.72 22.61 -11.77
CA PRO A 167 -4.19 21.23 -11.75
C PRO A 167 -4.87 20.84 -13.05
N LYS A 168 -4.59 19.65 -13.52
CA LYS A 168 -5.18 19.10 -14.75
C LYS A 168 -5.65 17.65 -14.53
N ILE A 169 -6.68 17.26 -15.27
CA ILE A 169 -7.15 15.87 -15.35
C ILE A 169 -6.21 15.09 -16.27
N ILE A 170 -5.86 13.85 -15.88
CA ILE A 170 -4.97 12.96 -16.62
C ILE A 170 -5.51 11.51 -16.60
N PRO A 171 -5.43 10.79 -17.71
CA PRO A 171 -5.35 11.30 -19.08
C PRO A 171 -6.61 12.08 -19.46
N LEU A 172 -6.49 12.97 -20.43
CA LEU A 172 -7.65 13.66 -20.96
C LEU A 172 -8.53 12.67 -21.73
N HIS A 173 -9.77 12.51 -21.26
CA HIS A 173 -10.82 11.70 -21.90
C HIS A 173 -10.57 10.18 -21.91
N ILE A 174 -11.03 9.52 -20.87
CA ILE A 174 -11.32 8.09 -20.94
C ILE A 174 -12.64 7.94 -21.71
N ASP A 175 -12.52 7.45 -22.94
CA ASP A 175 -13.61 7.09 -23.84
C ASP A 175 -14.86 7.98 -23.88
N GLY A 176 -14.76 9.09 -24.59
CA GLY A 176 -15.96 9.82 -25.03
C GLY A 176 -16.81 10.45 -23.96
N TYR A 177 -16.35 10.46 -22.72
CA TYR A 177 -17.05 11.07 -21.62
C TYR A 177 -17.13 12.59 -21.80
N GLN A 178 -18.26 13.04 -22.26
CA GLN A 178 -18.65 14.44 -22.41
C GLN A 178 -19.84 14.81 -21.51
N GLN A 179 -20.36 13.88 -20.71
CA GLN A 179 -21.56 14.09 -19.91
C GLN A 179 -21.35 13.89 -18.42
N ALA A 180 -21.63 14.95 -17.70
CA ALA A 180 -21.51 15.12 -16.26
C ALA A 180 -22.48 14.28 -15.40
N ALA A 181 -23.01 13.17 -15.89
CA ALA A 181 -24.08 12.45 -15.21
C ALA A 181 -23.97 10.91 -15.26
N ASP A 182 -22.82 10.35 -15.65
CA ASP A 182 -22.69 8.89 -15.66
C ASP A 182 -21.95 8.42 -14.38
N PRO A 183 -22.64 7.80 -13.41
CA PRO A 183 -22.04 7.36 -12.14
C PRO A 183 -21.10 6.17 -12.32
N THR A 184 -20.83 5.72 -13.52
CA THR A 184 -20.12 4.47 -13.81
C THR A 184 -18.65 4.67 -14.16
N HIS A 185 -18.16 5.92 -14.31
CA HIS A 185 -16.77 6.22 -14.68
C HIS A 185 -15.95 6.74 -13.50
N TRP A 186 -15.74 5.90 -12.51
CA TRP A 186 -14.92 6.26 -11.38
C TRP A 186 -13.46 5.93 -11.64
N GLN A 187 -12.60 6.94 -11.44
CA GLN A 187 -11.16 6.84 -11.49
C GLN A 187 -10.63 7.16 -10.10
N GLU A 188 -10.00 6.20 -9.43
CA GLU A 188 -9.67 6.30 -8.02
C GLU A 188 -8.27 5.76 -7.69
N HIS A 189 -7.80 6.07 -6.50
CA HIS A 189 -6.59 5.51 -5.86
C HIS A 189 -5.34 5.54 -6.75
N PRO A 190 -4.94 6.72 -7.23
CA PRO A 190 -3.74 6.83 -8.04
C PRO A 190 -2.47 6.66 -7.23
N ASP A 191 -1.45 6.07 -7.86
CA ASP A 191 -0.06 6.11 -7.43
C ASP A 191 0.80 6.70 -8.54
N ILE A 192 1.93 7.32 -8.16
CA ILE A 192 2.80 8.08 -9.06
C ILE A 192 4.27 7.72 -8.86
N LEU A 193 5.00 7.63 -9.96
CA LEU A 193 6.42 7.37 -9.98
C LEU A 193 7.11 8.28 -10.99
N VAL A 194 8.25 8.85 -10.63
CA VAL A 194 9.15 9.52 -11.57
C VAL A 194 10.29 8.57 -11.94
N ASP A 195 10.59 8.47 -13.23
CA ASP A 195 11.68 7.61 -13.73
C ASP A 195 13.01 7.97 -13.09
N ARG A 196 13.75 6.96 -12.64
CA ARG A 196 15.04 7.16 -11.94
C ARG A 196 16.14 7.73 -12.83
N ALA A 197 16.11 7.41 -14.13
CA ALA A 197 17.11 7.84 -15.09
C ALA A 197 16.70 9.10 -15.87
N ASP A 198 15.40 9.30 -16.06
CA ASP A 198 14.83 10.39 -16.84
C ASP A 198 13.71 11.10 -16.07
N PRO A 199 14.00 12.19 -15.33
CA PRO A 199 13.00 12.89 -14.53
C PRO A 199 11.93 13.61 -15.37
N THR A 200 12.04 13.61 -16.68
CA THR A 200 10.97 14.08 -17.57
C THR A 200 9.87 13.02 -17.77
N ARG A 201 10.17 11.78 -17.44
CA ARG A 201 9.23 10.67 -17.56
C ARG A 201 8.53 10.41 -16.22
N VAL A 202 7.21 10.49 -16.25
CA VAL A 202 6.35 10.35 -15.07
C VAL A 202 5.28 9.30 -15.37
N TYR A 203 5.15 8.34 -14.49
CA TYR A 203 4.20 7.23 -14.59
C TYR A 203 3.10 7.39 -13.56
N VAL A 204 1.86 7.11 -13.94
CA VAL A 204 0.71 7.07 -13.04
C VAL A 204 -0.07 5.78 -13.27
N VAL A 205 -0.40 5.11 -12.18
CA VAL A 205 -1.33 3.98 -12.15
C VAL A 205 -2.54 4.34 -11.29
N TRP A 206 -3.69 3.80 -11.61
CA TRP A 206 -4.92 3.99 -10.83
C TRP A 206 -5.90 2.85 -11.10
N GLU A 207 -6.94 2.74 -10.31
CA GLU A 207 -8.10 1.87 -10.60
C GLU A 207 -9.21 2.71 -11.22
N GLY A 208 -9.91 2.14 -12.20
CA GLY A 208 -11.01 2.84 -12.83
C GLY A 208 -11.82 1.98 -13.79
N THR A 209 -12.97 2.48 -14.15
CA THR A 209 -13.90 1.84 -15.09
C THR A 209 -13.97 2.65 -16.38
N ASP A 210 -13.97 1.99 -17.53
CA ASP A 210 -14.27 2.59 -18.83
C ASP A 210 -15.47 1.93 -19.50
N GLN A 211 -15.86 2.43 -20.69
CA GLN A 211 -17.00 1.88 -21.41
C GLN A 211 -16.85 0.42 -21.83
N ALA A 212 -15.61 -0.04 -22.06
CA ALA A 212 -15.37 -1.44 -22.40
C ALA A 212 -15.58 -2.35 -21.19
N ASP A 213 -15.23 -1.90 -19.98
CA ASP A 213 -15.52 -2.63 -18.74
C ASP A 213 -17.03 -2.75 -18.51
N LEU A 214 -17.77 -1.69 -18.78
CA LEU A 214 -19.23 -1.69 -18.68
C LEU A 214 -19.89 -2.60 -19.73
N ALA A 215 -19.34 -2.67 -20.95
CA ALA A 215 -19.88 -3.47 -22.04
C ALA A 215 -19.73 -4.99 -21.81
N VAL A 216 -18.81 -5.44 -20.96
CA VAL A 216 -18.66 -6.85 -20.59
C VAL A 216 -19.87 -7.38 -19.80
N GLY A 217 -20.74 -6.49 -19.33
CA GLY A 217 -22.11 -6.81 -18.93
C GLY A 217 -22.28 -7.58 -17.61
N ASN A 218 -21.20 -7.87 -16.89
CA ASN A 218 -21.22 -8.63 -15.63
C ASN A 218 -20.87 -7.77 -14.41
N CYS A 219 -20.67 -6.51 -14.60
CA CYS A 219 -20.34 -5.58 -13.52
C CYS A 219 -21.54 -5.21 -12.67
N GLY A 220 -22.57 -6.01 -12.51
CA GLY A 220 -23.70 -5.72 -11.61
C GLY A 220 -23.74 -4.26 -11.14
N SER A 221 -24.44 -3.82 -10.21
CA SER A 221 -24.41 -2.44 -9.69
C SER A 221 -23.12 -2.00 -8.99
N THR A 222 -22.01 -2.74 -9.11
CA THR A 222 -20.75 -2.52 -8.39
C THR A 222 -19.55 -2.70 -9.30
N ASN A 223 -18.83 -1.65 -9.50
CA ASN A 223 -17.47 -1.38 -10.02
C ASN A 223 -16.68 -2.60 -10.54
N CYS A 224 -16.56 -2.72 -11.87
CA CYS A 224 -15.54 -3.53 -12.51
C CYS A 224 -14.28 -2.68 -12.71
N ASP A 225 -13.70 -2.23 -11.63
CA ASP A 225 -12.50 -1.41 -11.72
C ASP A 225 -11.35 -2.23 -12.30
N THR A 226 -10.63 -1.64 -13.24
CA THR A 226 -9.45 -2.21 -13.89
C THR A 226 -8.25 -1.33 -13.57
N PRO A 227 -7.07 -1.90 -13.25
CA PRO A 227 -5.88 -1.10 -13.08
C PRO A 227 -5.44 -0.51 -14.42
N MET A 228 -5.26 0.79 -14.42
CA MET A 228 -4.90 1.58 -15.58
C MET A 228 -3.53 2.24 -15.41
N PHE A 229 -2.89 2.59 -16.51
CA PHE A 229 -1.58 3.19 -16.56
C PHE A 229 -1.51 4.30 -17.61
N THR A 230 -0.82 5.39 -17.29
CA THR A 230 -0.43 6.44 -18.25
C THR A 230 0.97 6.95 -18.00
N VAL A 231 1.57 7.58 -18.99
CA VAL A 231 2.92 8.15 -18.90
C VAL A 231 2.97 9.54 -19.52
N SER A 232 3.72 10.43 -18.85
CA SER A 232 4.20 11.68 -19.44
C SER A 232 5.67 11.54 -19.77
N THR A 233 6.11 12.09 -20.89
CA THR A 233 7.53 12.13 -21.31
C THR A 233 8.10 13.55 -21.30
N ASP A 234 7.35 14.52 -20.77
CA ASP A 234 7.70 15.94 -20.72
C ASP A 234 7.50 16.56 -19.34
N ALA A 235 7.83 15.77 -18.31
CA ALA A 235 7.74 16.12 -16.90
C ALA A 235 6.32 16.52 -16.45
N GLY A 236 5.29 15.84 -16.97
CA GLY A 236 3.90 16.05 -16.62
C GLY A 236 3.23 17.23 -17.34
N ASN A 237 3.85 17.79 -18.39
CA ASN A 237 3.16 18.84 -19.19
C ASN A 237 2.06 18.24 -20.04
N THR A 238 2.29 17.11 -20.69
CA THR A 238 1.31 16.37 -21.49
C THR A 238 1.23 14.90 -21.08
N TRP A 239 0.06 14.29 -21.32
CA TRP A 239 -0.27 12.92 -20.93
C TRP A 239 -1.01 12.21 -22.08
N SER A 240 -0.61 12.45 -23.30
CA SER A 240 -1.40 12.11 -24.49
C SER A 240 -0.86 10.95 -25.32
N SER A 241 0.19 10.26 -24.86
CA SER A 241 0.85 9.28 -25.72
C SER A 241 1.31 8.07 -24.94
N VAL A 242 0.45 7.07 -24.82
CA VAL A 242 0.84 5.72 -24.41
C VAL A 242 0.89 4.85 -25.67
N PRO A 243 2.06 4.53 -26.22
CA PRO A 243 2.16 3.61 -27.35
C PRO A 243 1.48 2.27 -27.02
N GLY A 244 0.59 1.81 -27.89
CA GLY A 244 -0.20 0.60 -27.65
C GLY A 244 -1.36 0.76 -26.65
N GLY A 245 -1.55 1.95 -26.07
CA GLY A 245 -2.65 2.24 -25.17
C GLY A 245 -3.99 2.42 -25.90
N LEU A 246 -5.07 2.26 -25.17
CA LEU A 246 -6.42 2.54 -25.65
C LEU A 246 -6.55 4.04 -25.97
N ASN A 247 -7.02 4.36 -27.16
CA ASN A 247 -7.09 5.74 -27.67
C ASN A 247 -5.77 6.54 -27.54
N GLY A 248 -4.63 5.87 -27.37
CA GLY A 248 -3.32 6.50 -27.19
C GLY A 248 -3.12 7.25 -25.87
N THR A 249 -4.01 7.11 -24.89
CA THR A 249 -3.97 7.91 -23.66
C THR A 249 -3.72 7.10 -22.37
N TYR A 250 -4.14 5.85 -22.32
CA TYR A 250 -3.92 4.95 -21.18
C TYR A 250 -3.85 3.49 -21.63
N TYR A 251 -3.32 2.65 -20.76
CA TYR A 251 -3.19 1.21 -20.93
C TYR A 251 -3.93 0.49 -19.79
N LYS A 252 -4.69 -0.57 -20.10
CA LYS A 252 -5.27 -1.46 -19.10
C LYS A 252 -4.29 -2.55 -18.76
N LEU A 253 -3.94 -2.67 -17.49
CA LEU A 253 -2.95 -3.63 -16.99
C LEU A 253 -3.54 -5.02 -16.75
N ALA A 254 -4.86 -5.10 -16.57
CA ALA A 254 -5.61 -6.34 -16.50
C ALA A 254 -6.59 -6.45 -17.66
N GLN A 255 -6.94 -7.68 -18.01
CA GLN A 255 -8.02 -7.90 -18.97
C GLN A 255 -9.35 -7.55 -18.31
N PRO A 256 -10.26 -6.87 -19.04
CA PRO A 256 -11.61 -6.64 -18.58
C PRO A 256 -12.27 -7.98 -18.21
N ASN A 257 -12.65 -8.12 -16.98
CA ASN A 257 -13.42 -9.27 -16.50
C ASN A 257 -14.50 -8.74 -15.54
N ALA A 258 -15.42 -9.61 -15.14
CA ALA A 258 -16.49 -9.26 -14.19
C ALA A 258 -15.99 -9.04 -12.74
N GLU A 259 -14.69 -8.95 -12.55
CA GLU A 259 -14.04 -8.93 -11.24
C GLU A 259 -13.49 -7.53 -10.95
N SER A 260 -13.64 -7.08 -9.72
CA SER A 260 -13.09 -5.79 -9.27
C SER A 260 -11.60 -5.92 -8.98
N HIS A 261 -10.83 -4.98 -9.50
CA HIS A 261 -9.40 -4.81 -9.25
C HIS A 261 -9.17 -3.48 -8.54
N SER A 262 -8.38 -3.48 -7.47
CA SER A 262 -8.25 -2.28 -6.63
C SER A 262 -6.83 -2.06 -6.14
N ARG A 263 -6.53 -0.79 -5.84
CA ARG A 263 -5.31 -0.33 -5.14
C ARG A 263 -4.02 -0.69 -5.86
N PRO A 264 -3.82 -0.24 -7.08
CA PRO A 264 -2.55 -0.42 -7.74
C PRO A 264 -1.46 0.42 -7.09
N CYS A 265 -0.25 -0.14 -7.01
CA CYS A 265 0.97 0.56 -6.65
C CYS A 265 2.07 0.28 -7.68
N ILE A 266 2.97 1.24 -7.87
CA ILE A 266 4.01 1.17 -8.90
C ILE A 266 5.39 1.47 -8.32
N VAL A 267 6.39 0.68 -8.73
CA VAL A 267 7.80 0.96 -8.46
C VAL A 267 8.65 0.67 -9.68
N GLN A 268 9.85 1.26 -9.74
CA GLN A 268 10.87 0.96 -10.74
C GLN A 268 12.09 0.36 -10.07
N ASP A 269 12.58 -0.76 -10.57
CA ASP A 269 13.81 -1.37 -10.09
C ASP A 269 15.06 -0.65 -10.63
N SER A 270 16.25 -1.09 -10.21
CA SER A 270 17.52 -0.49 -10.65
C SER A 270 17.86 -0.78 -12.11
N ASN A 271 17.17 -1.70 -12.77
CA ASN A 271 17.33 -2.00 -14.19
C ASN A 271 16.35 -1.21 -15.07
N GLY A 272 15.54 -0.34 -14.48
CA GLY A 272 14.54 0.46 -15.18
C GLY A 272 13.22 -0.28 -15.44
N ILE A 273 13.07 -1.50 -14.95
CA ILE A 273 11.83 -2.27 -15.10
C ILE A 273 10.75 -1.67 -14.20
N LEU A 274 9.58 -1.42 -14.76
CA LEU A 274 8.40 -1.04 -14.01
C LEU A 274 7.71 -2.30 -13.46
N HIS A 275 7.29 -2.22 -12.22
CA HIS A 275 6.55 -3.26 -11.52
C HIS A 275 5.25 -2.66 -11.00
N VAL A 276 4.11 -3.26 -11.32
CA VAL A 276 2.80 -2.86 -10.81
C VAL A 276 2.14 -4.04 -10.13
N ALA A 277 1.65 -3.81 -8.92
CA ALA A 277 0.86 -4.78 -8.17
C ALA A 277 -0.47 -4.15 -7.74
N TRP A 278 -1.50 -4.97 -7.68
CA TRP A 278 -2.83 -4.62 -7.17
C TRP A 278 -3.48 -5.84 -6.54
N TYR A 279 -4.66 -5.71 -5.97
CA TYR A 279 -5.45 -6.89 -5.63
C TYR A 279 -6.72 -6.95 -6.48
N GLY A 280 -7.14 -8.16 -6.80
CA GLY A 280 -8.35 -8.40 -7.60
C GLY A 280 -8.96 -9.75 -7.29
N ASN A 281 -10.26 -9.85 -7.48
CA ASN A 281 -10.97 -11.09 -7.24
C ASN A 281 -10.52 -12.18 -8.21
N ASP A 282 -10.54 -13.43 -7.75
CA ASP A 282 -10.25 -14.60 -8.59
C ASP A 282 -11.56 -15.13 -9.18
N PRO A 283 -11.67 -15.22 -10.53
CA PRO A 283 -12.83 -15.80 -11.16
C PRO A 283 -13.13 -17.21 -10.64
N GLY A 284 -14.37 -17.43 -10.18
CA GLY A 284 -14.80 -18.73 -9.69
C GLY A 284 -14.30 -19.12 -8.29
N GLN A 285 -13.61 -18.24 -7.56
CA GLN A 285 -13.12 -18.50 -6.20
C GLN A 285 -14.00 -17.88 -5.09
N GLY A 286 -15.24 -17.57 -5.40
CA GLY A 286 -16.19 -17.05 -4.40
C GLY A 286 -15.90 -15.65 -3.89
N GLY A 287 -15.32 -14.80 -4.72
CA GLY A 287 -15.04 -13.40 -4.40
C GLY A 287 -13.76 -13.17 -3.57
N GLN A 288 -12.88 -14.17 -3.51
CA GLN A 288 -11.59 -14.02 -2.82
C GLN A 288 -10.63 -13.16 -3.64
N SER A 289 -10.03 -12.17 -3.00
CA SER A 289 -9.03 -11.31 -3.64
C SER A 289 -7.64 -11.94 -3.59
N ARG A 290 -6.87 -11.73 -4.65
CA ARG A 290 -5.44 -12.11 -4.74
C ARG A 290 -4.59 -10.94 -5.19
N ILE A 291 -3.34 -10.94 -4.78
CA ILE A 291 -2.35 -10.03 -5.36
C ILE A 291 -2.14 -10.41 -6.83
N ARG A 292 -2.20 -9.40 -7.68
CA ARG A 292 -1.95 -9.45 -9.12
C ARG A 292 -0.72 -8.62 -9.43
N TYR A 293 -0.04 -8.96 -10.52
CA TYR A 293 1.24 -8.36 -10.84
C TYR A 293 1.55 -8.41 -12.32
N VAL A 294 2.14 -7.31 -12.83
CA VAL A 294 2.68 -7.18 -14.19
C VAL A 294 3.98 -6.38 -14.18
N THR A 295 4.76 -6.50 -15.25
CA THR A 295 6.00 -5.74 -15.46
C THR A 295 6.07 -5.15 -16.85
N SER A 296 6.86 -4.07 -16.99
CA SER A 296 7.24 -3.48 -18.26
C SER A 296 8.74 -3.17 -18.26
N ALA A 297 9.44 -3.61 -19.30
CA ALA A 297 10.87 -3.36 -19.50
C ALA A 297 11.15 -2.21 -20.48
N ASP A 298 10.12 -1.57 -21.02
CA ASP A 298 10.17 -0.56 -22.08
C ASP A 298 9.40 0.71 -21.71
N HIS A 299 9.41 1.05 -20.42
CA HIS A 299 8.78 2.27 -19.88
C HIS A 299 7.24 2.32 -20.07
N GLY A 300 6.58 1.16 -20.04
CA GLY A 300 5.12 1.08 -20.13
C GLY A 300 4.56 0.98 -21.55
N VAL A 301 5.43 0.78 -22.55
CA VAL A 301 4.99 0.56 -23.96
C VAL A 301 4.36 -0.81 -24.11
N THR A 302 4.98 -1.84 -23.50
CA THR A 302 4.41 -3.19 -23.44
C THR A 302 4.45 -3.73 -22.01
N TRP A 303 3.52 -4.62 -21.71
CA TRP A 303 3.38 -5.22 -20.38
C TRP A 303 3.39 -6.76 -20.46
N SER A 304 3.93 -7.38 -19.45
CA SER A 304 3.84 -8.84 -19.29
C SER A 304 2.39 -9.28 -19.14
N SER A 305 2.13 -10.55 -19.34
CA SER A 305 0.85 -11.14 -18.93
C SER A 305 0.66 -10.97 -17.42
N GLU A 306 -0.58 -10.72 -17.01
CA GLU A 306 -0.97 -10.69 -15.60
C GLU A 306 -0.74 -12.04 -14.93
N ILE A 307 -0.17 -12.04 -13.74
CA ILE A 307 -0.01 -13.22 -12.89
C ILE A 307 -0.53 -12.96 -11.48
N ALA A 308 -0.89 -14.04 -10.78
CA ALA A 308 -1.12 -14.06 -9.34
C ALA A 308 0.05 -14.81 -8.68
N PRO A 309 1.11 -14.11 -8.26
CA PRO A 309 2.38 -14.76 -7.91
C PRO A 309 2.32 -15.58 -6.62
N PHE A 310 1.33 -15.35 -5.77
CA PHE A 310 1.26 -15.98 -4.45
C PHE A 310 0.05 -16.91 -4.34
N PRO A 311 0.25 -18.16 -3.88
CA PRO A 311 -0.87 -19.05 -3.56
C PRO A 311 -1.61 -18.52 -2.34
N LEU A 312 -2.90 -18.82 -2.24
CA LEU A 312 -3.71 -18.62 -1.03
C LEU A 312 -3.35 -19.70 0.00
N SER A 313 -2.18 -19.61 0.64
CA SER A 313 -1.62 -20.68 1.46
C SER A 313 -2.12 -20.69 2.90
N TYR A 314 -2.51 -19.55 3.45
CA TYR A 314 -2.94 -19.42 4.84
C TYR A 314 -4.34 -18.85 4.99
N GLY A 315 -4.94 -18.38 3.93
CA GLY A 315 -6.14 -17.64 4.08
C GLY A 315 -6.81 -17.26 2.80
N ARG A 316 -7.61 -16.26 2.94
CA ARG A 316 -8.45 -15.69 1.91
C ARG A 316 -8.19 -14.19 1.90
N ASP A 317 -8.45 -13.54 0.77
CA ASP A 317 -8.39 -12.10 0.67
C ASP A 317 -6.99 -11.48 0.86
N GLN A 318 -6.13 -11.67 -0.10
CA GLN A 318 -4.90 -10.89 -0.23
C GLN A 318 -5.25 -9.49 -0.72
N ARG A 319 -4.97 -8.45 0.09
CA ARG A 319 -5.37 -7.06 -0.21
C ARG A 319 -4.31 -6.05 0.22
N PHE A 320 -4.42 -4.83 -0.30
CA PHE A 320 -3.59 -3.67 0.07
C PHE A 320 -2.09 -3.93 -0.12
N PRO A 321 -1.64 -4.18 -1.36
CA PRO A 321 -0.22 -4.33 -1.64
C PRO A 321 0.51 -3.02 -1.45
N SER A 322 1.74 -3.08 -0.93
CA SER A 322 2.69 -1.96 -0.95
C SER A 322 4.04 -2.47 -1.41
N MET A 323 4.68 -1.75 -2.33
CA MET A 323 5.94 -2.13 -2.93
C MET A 323 7.06 -1.12 -2.67
N ALA A 324 8.29 -1.64 -2.65
CA ALA A 324 9.51 -0.85 -2.68
C ALA A 324 10.59 -1.57 -3.51
N ALA A 325 11.55 -0.83 -4.08
CA ALA A 325 12.63 -1.41 -4.85
C ALA A 325 13.98 -0.86 -4.40
N ASP A 326 14.98 -1.73 -4.23
CA ASP A 326 16.32 -1.33 -3.83
C ASP A 326 17.24 -1.02 -5.04
N SER A 327 18.43 -0.53 -4.73
CA SER A 327 19.46 -0.24 -5.75
C SER A 327 20.12 -1.48 -6.35
N ARG A 328 19.78 -2.68 -5.88
CA ARG A 328 20.33 -3.97 -6.34
C ARG A 328 19.35 -4.74 -7.25
N GLY A 329 18.23 -4.11 -7.63
CA GLY A 329 17.21 -4.71 -8.49
C GLY A 329 16.28 -5.70 -7.78
N ARG A 330 16.19 -5.64 -6.46
CA ARG A 330 15.18 -6.40 -5.73
C ARG A 330 13.93 -5.55 -5.58
N VAL A 331 12.79 -6.20 -5.75
CA VAL A 331 11.47 -5.60 -5.46
C VAL A 331 10.88 -6.31 -4.27
N TYR A 332 10.40 -5.55 -3.32
CA TYR A 332 9.80 -6.01 -2.07
C TYR A 332 8.31 -5.71 -2.10
N LEU A 333 7.52 -6.67 -1.64
CA LEU A 333 6.07 -6.55 -1.61
C LEU A 333 5.55 -7.02 -0.26
N VAL A 334 4.68 -6.22 0.32
CA VAL A 334 3.86 -6.61 1.47
C VAL A 334 2.39 -6.49 1.14
N TRP A 335 1.57 -7.31 1.79
CA TRP A 335 0.12 -7.26 1.67
C TRP A 335 -0.54 -7.74 2.95
N LYS A 336 -1.81 -7.44 3.08
CA LYS A 336 -2.66 -7.97 4.13
C LYS A 336 -3.31 -9.26 3.64
N GLU A 337 -3.28 -10.32 4.45
CA GLU A 337 -3.99 -11.58 4.16
C GLU A 337 -4.79 -12.04 5.39
N LEU A 338 -6.04 -12.45 5.16
CA LEU A 338 -6.88 -13.00 6.23
C LEU A 338 -6.46 -14.44 6.54
N ASN A 339 -5.92 -14.66 7.73
CA ASN A 339 -5.64 -15.98 8.24
C ASN A 339 -6.95 -16.62 8.75
N VAL A 340 -7.43 -17.67 8.07
CA VAL A 340 -8.72 -18.30 8.39
C VAL A 340 -8.69 -19.11 9.69
N VAL A 341 -7.52 -19.54 10.16
CA VAL A 341 -7.40 -20.33 11.40
C VAL A 341 -7.65 -19.43 12.61
N PHE A 342 -7.10 -18.22 12.58
CA PHE A 342 -7.23 -17.26 13.68
C PHE A 342 -8.32 -16.21 13.44
N SER A 343 -8.89 -16.14 12.23
CA SER A 343 -9.82 -15.09 11.79
C SER A 343 -9.23 -13.68 11.93
N LEU A 344 -7.92 -13.55 11.72
CA LEU A 344 -7.16 -12.31 11.87
C LEU A 344 -6.42 -11.98 10.57
N ASN A 345 -6.31 -10.71 10.27
CA ASN A 345 -5.46 -10.25 9.19
C ASN A 345 -4.00 -10.24 9.62
N GLN A 346 -3.12 -10.75 8.78
CA GLN A 346 -1.67 -10.77 8.96
C GLN A 346 -0.99 -10.01 7.82
N THR A 347 0.15 -9.39 8.12
CA THR A 347 1.02 -8.79 7.11
C THR A 347 1.98 -9.85 6.58
N LEU A 348 1.88 -10.13 5.28
CA LEU A 348 2.79 -11.03 4.58
C LEU A 348 3.80 -10.20 3.77
N PHE A 349 4.94 -10.83 3.52
CA PHE A 349 6.07 -10.26 2.82
C PHE A 349 6.65 -11.26 1.84
N SER A 350 7.04 -10.76 0.66
CA SER A 350 7.86 -11.48 -0.31
C SER A 350 8.79 -10.50 -1.03
N PHE A 351 9.82 -11.02 -1.68
CA PHE A 351 10.70 -10.23 -2.54
C PHE A 351 10.95 -10.92 -3.87
N LEU A 352 11.12 -10.12 -4.91
CA LEU A 352 11.49 -10.55 -6.25
C LEU A 352 13.00 -10.38 -6.42
N TYR A 353 13.69 -11.44 -6.84
CA TYR A 353 15.10 -11.38 -7.19
C TYR A 353 15.41 -12.43 -8.27
N GLY A 354 16.18 -12.04 -9.30
CA GLY A 354 16.51 -12.95 -10.40
C GLY A 354 15.30 -13.48 -11.17
N GLY A 355 14.21 -12.71 -11.24
CA GLY A 355 12.98 -13.07 -11.95
C GLY A 355 12.02 -13.99 -11.19
N ALA A 356 12.30 -14.32 -9.92
CA ALA A 356 11.45 -15.18 -9.11
C ALA A 356 11.07 -14.53 -7.78
N TRP A 357 9.80 -14.68 -7.38
CA TRP A 357 9.30 -14.29 -6.07
C TRP A 357 9.70 -15.32 -5.00
N SER A 358 10.16 -14.85 -3.85
CA SER A 358 10.37 -15.69 -2.67
C SER A 358 9.05 -16.24 -2.15
N GLN A 359 9.13 -17.34 -1.38
CA GLN A 359 7.94 -17.80 -0.66
C GLN A 359 7.49 -16.71 0.34
N PRO A 360 6.17 -16.46 0.46
CA PRO A 360 5.64 -15.51 1.42
C PRO A 360 6.02 -15.86 2.87
N THR A 361 6.32 -14.85 3.66
CA THR A 361 6.58 -15.00 5.10
C THR A 361 5.72 -14.01 5.88
N VAL A 362 5.27 -14.42 7.06
CA VAL A 362 4.56 -13.53 8.00
C VAL A 362 5.58 -12.58 8.64
N VAL A 363 5.30 -11.27 8.60
CA VAL A 363 6.20 -10.26 9.16
C VAL A 363 6.21 -10.32 10.69
N HIS A 364 5.03 -10.45 11.28
CA HIS A 364 4.88 -10.57 12.73
C HIS A 364 3.64 -11.42 13.05
N SER A 365 3.80 -12.40 13.93
CA SER A 365 2.70 -13.21 14.41
C SER A 365 2.28 -12.72 15.79
N ASP A 366 1.26 -11.92 15.86
CA ASP A 366 0.54 -11.52 17.06
C ASP A 366 -0.92 -11.99 16.97
N GLN A 367 -1.69 -11.70 18.00
CA GLN A 367 -3.13 -12.01 18.04
C GLN A 367 -4.02 -10.80 17.72
N GLU A 368 -3.46 -9.82 17.03
CA GLU A 368 -4.17 -8.62 16.59
C GLU A 368 -4.29 -8.57 15.08
N ASN A 369 -5.33 -7.91 14.59
CA ASN A 369 -5.45 -7.62 13.16
C ASN A 369 -4.34 -6.66 12.73
N GLN A 370 -3.60 -7.01 11.71
CA GLN A 370 -2.60 -6.18 11.06
C GLN A 370 -3.20 -5.57 9.79
N LEU A 371 -3.24 -4.26 9.71
CA LEU A 371 -3.94 -3.49 8.68
C LEU A 371 -2.99 -2.49 8.01
N ASN A 372 -3.27 -2.17 6.75
CA ASN A 372 -2.58 -1.14 5.99
C ASN A 372 -1.04 -1.27 6.02
N PRO A 373 -0.50 -2.41 5.60
CA PRO A 373 0.94 -2.60 5.59
C PRO A 373 1.61 -1.67 4.59
N THR A 374 2.81 -1.20 4.93
CA THR A 374 3.69 -0.42 4.05
C THR A 374 5.11 -0.94 4.14
N VAL A 375 5.81 -1.04 3.02
CA VAL A 375 7.21 -1.47 2.96
C VAL A 375 8.11 -0.33 2.52
N GLN A 376 9.26 -0.21 3.15
CA GLN A 376 10.31 0.73 2.79
C GLN A 376 11.65 0.01 2.69
N VAL A 377 12.49 0.48 1.79
CA VAL A 377 13.84 -0.05 1.62
C VAL A 377 14.84 1.11 1.50
N GLY A 378 15.90 1.03 2.29
CA GLY A 378 16.99 2.00 2.23
C GLY A 378 18.07 1.61 1.23
N ASP A 379 18.95 2.57 0.93
CA ASP A 379 20.05 2.43 -0.03
C ASP A 379 20.97 1.25 0.27
N GLN A 380 21.07 0.85 1.54
CA GLN A 380 21.87 -0.30 1.98
C GLN A 380 21.11 -1.64 1.86
N GLY A 381 19.86 -1.62 1.35
CA GLY A 381 19.00 -2.80 1.27
C GLY A 381 18.41 -3.23 2.61
N ASN A 382 18.38 -2.34 3.60
CA ASN A 382 17.62 -2.55 4.83
C ASN A 382 16.13 -2.45 4.54
N VAL A 383 15.37 -3.46 4.93
CA VAL A 383 13.93 -3.55 4.69
C VAL A 383 13.17 -3.32 5.99
N TYR A 384 12.17 -2.47 5.93
CA TYR A 384 11.28 -2.18 7.04
C TYR A 384 9.83 -2.31 6.58
N VAL A 385 8.98 -2.79 7.48
CA VAL A 385 7.54 -2.92 7.25
C VAL A 385 6.80 -2.27 8.40
N GLY A 386 5.91 -1.33 8.07
CA GLY A 386 5.02 -0.69 9.01
C GLY A 386 3.59 -1.17 8.84
N TRP A 387 2.80 -1.24 9.91
CA TRP A 387 1.37 -1.51 9.88
C TRP A 387 0.68 -0.89 11.09
N ASN A 388 -0.62 -0.80 11.05
CA ASN A 388 -1.41 -0.53 12.25
C ASN A 388 -2.18 -1.78 12.69
N THR A 389 -2.36 -1.93 13.99
CA THR A 389 -3.28 -2.94 14.52
C THR A 389 -4.71 -2.38 14.60
N GLY A 390 -5.69 -3.27 14.77
CA GLY A 390 -7.09 -2.87 14.92
C GLY A 390 -8.02 -4.05 15.15
N GLY A 391 -9.26 -3.74 15.49
CA GLY A 391 -10.32 -4.75 15.65
C GLY A 391 -10.78 -5.36 14.31
N PRO A 392 -11.81 -6.21 14.33
CA PRO A 392 -12.37 -6.79 13.12
C PRO A 392 -12.93 -5.68 12.22
N PHE A 393 -12.77 -5.87 10.93
CA PHE A 393 -13.02 -4.89 9.91
C PHE A 393 -14.50 -4.51 9.80
N ASP A 394 -14.88 -3.33 10.27
CA ASP A 394 -16.17 -2.72 10.02
C ASP A 394 -15.97 -1.30 9.47
N TRP A 395 -16.42 -1.07 8.24
CA TRP A 395 -16.29 0.22 7.57
C TRP A 395 -17.33 1.26 8.04
N GLN A 396 -18.15 0.93 9.02
CA GLN A 396 -19.21 1.79 9.48
C GLN A 396 -18.78 2.63 10.69
N GLY A 397 -18.92 3.91 10.57
CA GLY A 397 -18.59 4.88 11.61
C GLY A 397 -17.56 5.93 11.18
N ASP A 398 -17.39 6.99 11.99
CA ASP A 398 -16.45 8.09 11.75
C ASP A 398 -15.75 8.49 13.06
N PRO A 399 -14.58 7.95 13.40
CA PRO A 399 -13.93 6.76 12.85
C PRO A 399 -14.66 5.47 13.21
N PRO A 400 -14.46 4.40 12.47
CA PRO A 400 -14.98 3.10 12.86
C PRO A 400 -14.42 2.66 14.21
N SER A 401 -15.26 2.04 15.04
CA SER A 401 -14.87 1.54 16.37
C SER A 401 -13.73 0.51 16.37
N LEU A 402 -13.43 -0.07 15.21
CA LEU A 402 -12.31 -1.00 15.01
C LEU A 402 -10.94 -0.45 15.31
N PHE A 403 -10.75 0.87 15.28
CA PHE A 403 -9.45 1.49 15.50
C PHE A 403 -9.24 1.88 16.96
N ASP A 404 -10.23 1.66 17.84
CA ASP A 404 -10.07 1.92 19.26
C ASP A 404 -8.92 1.08 19.84
N GLY A 405 -7.93 1.75 20.40
CA GLY A 405 -6.73 1.11 20.93
C GLY A 405 -5.74 0.62 19.87
N SER A 406 -5.96 0.93 18.59
CA SER A 406 -5.02 0.58 17.53
C SER A 406 -3.64 1.18 17.76
N GLN A 407 -2.60 0.46 17.31
CA GLN A 407 -1.20 0.83 17.48
C GLN A 407 -0.47 0.81 16.15
N ILE A 408 0.54 1.65 16.01
CA ILE A 408 1.52 1.56 14.91
C ILE A 408 2.64 0.62 15.33
N TRP A 409 2.98 -0.27 14.42
CA TRP A 409 4.10 -1.20 14.54
C TRP A 409 5.09 -0.99 13.40
N LEU A 410 6.34 -1.33 13.68
CA LEU A 410 7.43 -1.31 12.70
C LEU A 410 8.30 -2.54 12.90
N ALA A 411 8.59 -3.26 11.82
CA ALA A 411 9.51 -4.39 11.81
C ALA A 411 10.69 -4.13 10.87
N LYS A 412 11.87 -4.61 11.25
CA LYS A 412 13.09 -4.63 10.45
C LYS A 412 13.45 -6.05 10.08
N LEU A 413 13.77 -6.28 8.82
CA LEU A 413 14.33 -7.55 8.38
C LEU A 413 15.84 -7.60 8.69
N THR A 414 16.24 -8.60 9.48
CA THR A 414 17.64 -8.85 9.84
C THR A 414 18.00 -10.27 9.42
N GLY A 415 18.78 -10.40 8.35
CA GLY A 415 18.98 -11.70 7.69
C GLY A 415 17.67 -12.26 7.15
N THR A 416 17.16 -13.31 7.76
CA THR A 416 15.86 -13.93 7.41
C THR A 416 14.80 -13.74 8.51
N THR A 417 15.13 -12.99 9.57
CA THR A 417 14.27 -12.83 10.75
C THR A 417 13.74 -11.41 10.85
N TRP A 418 12.47 -11.27 11.20
CA TRP A 418 11.84 -10.01 11.51
C TRP A 418 12.01 -9.65 12.97
N ILE A 419 12.44 -8.41 13.23
CA ILE A 419 12.47 -7.80 14.57
C ILE A 419 11.40 -6.72 14.58
N ALA A 420 10.28 -6.98 15.23
CA ALA A 420 9.15 -6.08 15.32
C ALA A 420 9.15 -5.34 16.66
N ARG A 421 8.70 -4.07 16.62
CA ARG A 421 8.44 -3.27 17.81
C ARG A 421 7.21 -2.40 17.63
N GLN A 422 6.48 -2.22 18.70
CA GLN A 422 5.39 -1.27 18.78
C GLN A 422 5.94 0.16 18.81
N VAL A 423 5.42 1.02 17.94
CA VAL A 423 5.83 2.43 17.80
C VAL A 423 5.01 3.33 18.71
N THR A 424 3.70 3.12 18.74
CA THR A 424 2.76 3.89 19.59
C THR A 424 2.26 3.04 20.75
N ASN A 425 1.85 3.67 21.84
CA ASN A 425 1.22 3.00 22.96
C ASN A 425 0.07 3.86 23.51
N PHE A 426 -1.08 3.76 22.86
CA PHE A 426 -2.25 4.57 23.18
C PHE A 426 -3.26 3.80 24.01
N ALA A 427 -4.03 4.55 24.81
CA ALA A 427 -5.18 4.02 25.52
C ALA A 427 -6.30 3.60 24.55
N THR A 428 -7.23 2.77 25.03
CA THR A 428 -8.31 2.16 24.24
C THR A 428 -9.28 3.13 23.58
N ASN A 429 -9.29 4.40 23.96
CA ASN A 429 -10.16 5.43 23.37
C ASN A 429 -9.48 6.27 22.29
N ARG A 430 -8.29 5.91 21.87
CA ARG A 430 -7.52 6.59 20.82
C ARG A 430 -7.22 5.63 19.71
N PHE A 431 -7.29 6.10 18.48
CA PHE A 431 -6.97 5.33 17.30
C PHE A 431 -5.74 5.88 16.57
N VAL A 432 -5.08 5.00 15.84
CA VAL A 432 -4.09 5.32 14.81
C VAL A 432 -4.37 4.51 13.56
N SER A 433 -4.10 5.08 12.41
CA SER A 433 -4.37 4.42 11.15
C SER A 433 -3.46 4.87 10.02
N PHE A 434 -3.39 4.05 8.98
CA PHE A 434 -2.75 4.35 7.71
C PHE A 434 -1.30 4.82 7.85
N PRO A 435 -0.40 4.00 8.45
CA PRO A 435 1.01 4.33 8.43
C PRO A 435 1.51 4.33 6.99
N VAL A 436 2.25 5.37 6.64
CA VAL A 436 2.99 5.43 5.38
C VAL A 436 4.43 5.72 5.72
N GLY A 437 5.34 4.97 5.12
CA GLY A 437 6.74 5.11 5.37
C GLY A 437 7.52 5.63 4.16
N SER A 438 8.67 6.18 4.45
CA SER A 438 9.73 6.45 3.50
C SER A 438 11.07 6.12 4.16
N MET A 439 12.07 5.86 3.38
CA MET A 439 13.40 5.63 3.91
C MET A 439 14.44 6.28 3.05
N LYS A 440 15.32 7.03 3.71
CA LYS A 440 16.53 7.56 3.08
C LYS A 440 17.73 7.23 3.96
N SER A 441 18.76 6.69 3.35
CA SER A 441 19.96 6.20 4.06
C SER A 441 19.59 5.10 5.06
N SER A 442 19.79 5.33 6.36
CA SER A 442 19.45 4.40 7.45
C SER A 442 18.28 4.87 8.32
N ILE A 443 17.67 5.99 7.97
CA ILE A 443 16.58 6.59 8.74
C ILE A 443 15.25 6.16 8.14
N VAL A 444 14.45 5.48 8.93
CA VAL A 444 13.06 5.17 8.62
C VAL A 444 12.20 6.34 9.06
N GLN A 445 11.41 6.85 8.17
CA GLN A 445 10.45 7.92 8.41
C GLN A 445 9.05 7.37 8.31
N MET A 446 8.15 7.82 9.16
CA MET A 446 6.78 7.33 9.17
C MET A 446 5.81 8.46 9.50
N VAL A 447 4.69 8.47 8.81
CA VAL A 447 3.54 9.33 9.07
C VAL A 447 2.31 8.49 9.33
N TRP A 448 1.41 8.97 10.17
CA TRP A 448 0.12 8.32 10.46
C TRP A 448 -0.93 9.34 10.86
N VAL A 449 -2.19 8.92 10.85
CA VAL A 449 -3.30 9.70 11.41
C VAL A 449 -3.62 9.16 12.80
N GLU A 450 -3.81 10.04 13.76
CA GLU A 450 -4.23 9.68 15.11
C GLU A 450 -5.27 10.63 15.67
N GLY A 451 -6.01 10.17 16.66
CA GLY A 451 -6.94 11.01 17.40
C GLY A 451 -7.96 10.24 18.22
N ASN A 452 -8.87 10.98 18.79
CA ASN A 452 -10.05 10.46 19.46
C ASN A 452 -11.30 10.87 18.68
N SER A 453 -12.35 10.05 18.73
CA SER A 453 -13.68 10.48 18.27
C SER A 453 -14.27 11.47 19.30
N PRO A 454 -14.95 12.58 18.90
CA PRO A 454 -15.08 13.05 17.52
C PRO A 454 -13.86 13.84 17.03
N LYS A 455 -13.81 14.07 15.71
CA LYS A 455 -12.79 14.92 15.06
C LYS A 455 -12.61 16.28 15.75
N PRO A 456 -11.45 16.98 15.60
CA PRO A 456 -10.44 16.78 14.56
C PRO A 456 -9.39 15.71 14.92
N TYR A 457 -8.76 15.17 13.88
CA TYR A 457 -7.64 14.23 13.98
C TYR A 457 -6.32 14.93 13.69
N THR A 458 -5.21 14.25 13.99
CA THR A 458 -3.87 14.81 13.80
C THR A 458 -3.07 13.90 12.87
N ILE A 459 -2.38 14.48 11.90
CA ILE A 459 -1.35 13.80 11.12
C ILE A 459 -0.03 13.98 11.86
N LYS A 460 0.64 12.88 12.15
CA LYS A 460 1.90 12.81 12.89
C LYS A 460 3.04 12.31 12.03
N TYR A 461 4.24 12.72 12.36
CA TYR A 461 5.50 12.28 11.77
C TYR A 461 6.48 11.86 12.85
N THR A 462 7.24 10.81 12.57
CA THR A 462 8.43 10.47 13.35
C THR A 462 9.49 9.83 12.47
N SER A 463 10.72 9.82 12.95
CA SER A 463 11.84 9.13 12.33
C SER A 463 12.52 8.21 13.32
N PHE A 464 13.06 7.11 12.83
CA PHE A 464 13.73 6.10 13.63
C PHE A 464 15.10 5.78 13.03
N SER A 465 16.11 5.66 13.87
CA SER A 465 17.34 4.92 13.59
C SER A 465 17.24 3.55 14.29
N PHE A 466 17.46 2.48 13.53
CA PHE A 466 17.46 1.12 14.07
C PHE A 466 18.86 0.66 14.38
#